data_d4ce5ae2885a57555ef4b909c218c51b
#
_entry.id   d4ce5ae2885a57555ef4b909c218c51b
#
_cell.length_a   1.000
_cell.length_b   1.000
_cell.length_c   1.000
_cell.angle_alpha   90.00
_cell.angle_beta   90.00
_cell.angle_gamma   90.00
#
_symmetry.space_group_name_H-M   'P 1'
#
loop_
_entity.id
_entity.type
_entity.pdbx_description
1 polymer ?
#
loop_
_entity_poly.entity_id
_entity_poly.type
_entity_poly.pdbx_seq_one_letter_code
_entity_poly.pdbx_strand_id
1 'polypeptide(L)'
;MASLARLCSRSIVNAHLPRNCRRHISASSELPQPRINYRDISENVTSKSLNALNRKARIPHNAIASVARAYNECKRISAELNAKRNIRSMVGERIRSSSDNAEKETARAEATKLKTEVKELEAQLHLAEQECLHFALSIPNDTHPSAPLGPESAAVTLAEYGHSIPSNPQRDHVTICQKFGLLDLESGSTVTGSSWYFLKNEAALLELALTNYAMSIALKHGFTPVTAPDVVRSDIALRCGFQPRDDSDPPVSHMYHISSTHPSSPELVLSGTSEIPLAGMFANKVFSSIALPVKVVGVGHAFRAEAGARSVDTRGLYRVHQFTKVELFTVTAEGESEAMMEEMMNIQKSILQGLGIPFRILDMPTPELGASAYRKYDMEAWMPGRGGWGEVTSLSNCTDYQSRRLHIRYRPQGSSHPGEPSPTPARLPFAHTLNGTAAAIPRLIVALLENGAILDDAGEITGIRLPTALKPFWIGSSDGKNIIQWEDA
;
A
#
# COMPACT_ATOMS: atom_id res chain seq x y z
N MET A 1 -24.16 -57.80 31.52
CA MET A 1 -22.82 -58.17 31.97
C MET A 1 -21.90 -57.04 31.62
N ALA A 2 -21.69 -56.15 32.54
CA ALA A 2 -20.57 -56.08 33.45
C ALA A 2 -19.26 -55.82 32.73
N SER A 3 -18.85 -54.57 32.86
CA SER A 3 -17.70 -54.09 33.62
C SER A 3 -16.43 -53.90 32.78
N LEU A 4 -16.01 -52.67 32.63
CA LEU A 4 -14.76 -52.18 33.19
C LEU A 4 -14.59 -50.67 32.91
N ALA A 5 -14.96 -49.88 33.90
CA ALA A 5 -14.42 -48.54 34.08
C ALA A 5 -13.15 -48.68 34.94
N ARG A 6 -12.06 -48.02 34.58
CA ARG A 6 -11.12 -47.41 35.52
C ARG A 6 -10.00 -46.62 34.83
N LEU A 7 -9.93 -45.34 35.23
CA LEU A 7 -8.75 -44.57 35.61
C LEU A 7 -7.80 -44.08 34.50
N CYS A 8 -7.87 -42.81 34.19
CA CYS A 8 -6.69 -41.97 34.37
C CYS A 8 -7.10 -40.51 34.60
N SER A 9 -7.24 -40.15 35.85
CA SER A 9 -7.17 -38.75 36.31
C SER A 9 -5.72 -38.30 36.17
N ARG A 10 -5.45 -37.33 35.28
CA ARG A 10 -4.21 -36.56 35.33
C ARG A 10 -4.55 -35.09 35.59
N SER A 11 -4.04 -34.64 36.69
CA SER A 11 -4.05 -33.33 37.28
C SER A 11 -3.74 -32.25 36.20
N ILE A 12 -4.69 -31.33 36.07
CA ILE A 12 -4.44 -30.04 35.42
C ILE A 12 -3.59 -29.22 36.39
N VAL A 13 -2.32 -29.14 36.12
CA VAL A 13 -1.41 -28.19 36.78
C VAL A 13 -1.83 -26.78 36.34
N ASN A 14 -2.44 -26.04 37.25
CA ASN A 14 -2.65 -24.61 37.12
C ASN A 14 -1.29 -23.90 37.04
N ALA A 15 -0.81 -23.66 35.82
CA ALA A 15 0.28 -22.76 35.58
C ALA A 15 -0.23 -21.33 35.82
N HIS A 16 0.13 -20.76 36.95
CA HIS A 16 -0.04 -19.35 37.26
C HIS A 16 0.78 -18.54 36.24
N LEU A 17 0.11 -18.00 35.24
CA LEU A 17 0.68 -16.94 34.39
C LEU A 17 0.90 -15.70 35.27
N PRO A 18 2.07 -15.07 35.25
CA PRO A 18 2.35 -13.89 36.07
C PRO A 18 1.42 -12.74 35.69
N ARG A 19 0.84 -12.11 36.73
CA ARG A 19 -0.13 -11.00 36.67
C ARG A 19 0.40 -9.71 36.01
N ASN A 20 1.57 -9.70 35.36
CA ASN A 20 2.19 -8.52 34.76
C ASN A 20 1.91 -8.32 33.25
N CYS A 21 1.04 -9.11 32.64
CA CYS A 21 0.68 -8.94 31.21
C CYS A 21 -0.59 -8.07 30.99
N ARG A 22 -1.11 -7.40 32.03
CA ARG A 22 -2.30 -6.52 31.93
C ARG A 22 -1.96 -5.02 32.03
N ARG A 23 -0.81 -4.58 31.56
CA ARG A 23 -0.53 -3.14 31.37
C ARG A 23 0.05 -2.96 30.01
N HIS A 24 -0.74 -2.43 29.09
CA HIS A 24 -0.49 -1.62 27.90
C HIS A 24 -1.50 -1.89 26.78
N ILE A 25 -2.80 -1.77 27.09
CA ILE A 25 -3.80 -1.52 26.06
C ILE A 25 -4.58 -0.28 26.51
N SER A 26 -3.93 0.87 26.44
CA SER A 26 -4.53 2.20 26.31
C SER A 26 -3.41 3.23 26.02
N ALA A 27 -2.56 2.97 25.05
CA ALA A 27 -1.90 4.05 24.32
C ALA A 27 -2.89 4.48 23.25
N SER A 28 -3.14 5.76 23.14
CA SER A 28 -4.00 6.35 22.10
C SER A 28 -3.72 5.67 20.77
N SER A 29 -4.75 5.13 20.12
CA SER A 29 -4.66 4.47 18.82
C SER A 29 -4.28 5.43 17.68
N GLU A 30 -3.96 6.67 18.00
CA GLU A 30 -3.57 7.70 17.06
C GLU A 30 -2.07 7.65 16.77
N LEU A 31 -1.75 7.50 15.49
CA LEU A 31 -0.37 7.61 15.03
C LEU A 31 0.11 9.06 15.15
N PRO A 32 1.41 9.28 15.42
CA PRO A 32 1.99 10.61 15.36
C PRO A 32 1.72 11.28 14.01
N GLN A 33 1.72 12.61 13.98
CA GLN A 33 1.56 13.35 12.73
C GLN A 33 2.70 13.02 11.75
N PRO A 34 2.40 12.90 10.44
CA PRO A 34 3.41 12.64 9.40
C PRO A 34 4.59 13.60 9.47
N ARG A 35 5.80 13.08 9.19
CA ARG A 35 7.04 13.85 9.18
C ARG A 35 7.48 14.14 7.76
N ILE A 36 6.88 15.15 7.15
CA ILE A 36 7.22 15.58 5.78
C ILE A 36 8.49 16.43 5.78
N ASN A 37 9.27 16.35 4.70
CA ASN A 37 10.46 17.17 4.52
C ASN A 37 10.10 18.57 3.96
N TYR A 38 9.53 19.41 4.81
CA TYR A 38 9.10 20.76 4.43
C TYR A 38 10.25 21.62 3.91
N ARG A 39 11.47 21.40 4.42
CA ARG A 39 12.65 22.12 3.97
C ARG A 39 12.92 21.84 2.50
N ASP A 40 12.97 20.57 2.12
CA ASP A 40 13.18 20.14 0.74
C ASP A 40 12.11 20.70 -0.21
N ILE A 41 10.82 20.64 0.21
CA ILE A 41 9.72 21.23 -0.57
C ILE A 41 9.91 22.74 -0.74
N SER A 42 10.31 23.45 0.32
CA SER A 42 10.49 24.90 0.30
C SER A 42 11.71 25.34 -0.54
N GLU A 43 12.78 24.58 -0.52
CA GLU A 43 14.01 24.87 -1.30
C GLU A 43 13.88 24.48 -2.78
N ASN A 44 12.96 23.55 -3.12
CA ASN A 44 12.82 22.94 -4.46
C ASN A 44 11.41 23.17 -5.08
N VAL A 45 10.77 24.31 -4.82
CA VAL A 45 9.39 24.60 -5.28
C VAL A 45 9.20 24.34 -6.77
N THR A 46 10.11 24.82 -7.63
CA THR A 46 10.00 24.68 -9.08
C THR A 46 10.07 23.23 -9.54
N SER A 47 11.04 22.46 -9.05
CA SER A 47 11.19 21.05 -9.43
C SER A 47 10.04 20.19 -8.90
N LYS A 48 9.56 20.44 -7.68
CA LYS A 48 8.38 19.74 -7.12
C LYS A 48 7.11 20.08 -7.90
N SER A 49 6.96 21.33 -8.36
CA SER A 49 5.83 21.73 -9.20
C SER A 49 5.87 21.06 -10.57
N LEU A 50 7.04 20.99 -11.20
CA LEU A 50 7.22 20.29 -12.47
C LEU A 50 6.97 18.77 -12.31
N ASN A 51 7.47 18.17 -11.22
CA ASN A 51 7.21 16.77 -10.91
C ASN A 51 5.70 16.49 -10.75
N ALA A 52 4.98 17.31 -10.00
CA ALA A 52 3.54 17.18 -9.83
C ALA A 52 2.78 17.32 -11.17
N LEU A 53 3.21 18.26 -12.02
CA LEU A 53 2.65 18.44 -13.36
C LEU A 53 2.88 17.22 -14.27
N ASN A 54 4.12 16.71 -14.33
CA ASN A 54 4.48 15.56 -15.14
C ASN A 54 3.72 14.29 -14.70
N ARG A 55 3.41 14.18 -13.40
CA ARG A 55 2.63 13.07 -12.82
C ARG A 55 1.12 13.28 -12.97
N LYS A 56 0.66 14.41 -13.51
CA LYS A 56 -0.74 14.82 -13.52
C LYS A 56 -1.36 14.70 -12.11
N ALA A 57 -0.55 15.01 -11.08
CA ALA A 57 -0.97 14.86 -9.71
C ALA A 57 -2.05 15.90 -9.37
N ARG A 58 -3.13 15.44 -8.72
CA ARG A 58 -4.20 16.30 -8.25
C ARG A 58 -3.83 16.88 -6.92
N ILE A 59 -3.21 18.04 -6.97
CA ILE A 59 -2.88 18.82 -5.78
C ILE A 59 -3.69 20.10 -5.78
N PRO A 60 -4.07 20.64 -4.62
CA PRO A 60 -4.72 21.93 -4.53
C PRO A 60 -3.90 23.01 -5.26
N HIS A 61 -4.59 23.98 -5.83
CA HIS A 61 -3.94 25.08 -6.53
C HIS A 61 -2.87 25.73 -5.63
N ASN A 62 -1.67 25.92 -6.16
CA ASN A 62 -0.52 26.46 -5.42
C ASN A 62 -0.08 25.68 -4.16
N ALA A 63 -0.48 24.41 -3.98
CA ALA A 63 -0.15 23.64 -2.78
C ALA A 63 1.33 23.70 -2.40
N ILE A 64 2.24 23.48 -3.37
CA ILE A 64 3.69 23.47 -3.13
C ILE A 64 4.19 24.85 -2.67
N ALA A 65 3.75 25.93 -3.33
CA ALA A 65 4.08 27.28 -2.91
C ALA A 65 3.47 27.63 -1.54
N SER A 66 2.29 27.10 -1.23
CA SER A 66 1.65 27.26 0.08
C SER A 66 2.44 26.56 1.19
N VAL A 67 2.94 25.34 0.94
CA VAL A 67 3.86 24.67 1.89
C VAL A 67 5.09 25.53 2.15
N ALA A 68 5.72 26.07 1.10
CA ALA A 68 6.91 26.92 1.27
C ALA A 68 6.64 28.16 2.11
N ARG A 69 5.51 28.83 1.85
CA ARG A 69 5.07 30.01 2.65
C ARG A 69 4.78 29.64 4.10
N ALA A 70 3.94 28.62 4.33
CA ALA A 70 3.57 28.18 5.66
C ALA A 70 4.80 27.69 6.47
N TYR A 71 5.74 27.00 5.84
CA TYR A 71 6.98 26.57 6.48
C TYR A 71 7.87 27.75 6.90
N ASN A 72 8.01 28.78 6.05
CA ASN A 72 8.76 29.98 6.40
C ASN A 72 8.07 30.75 7.53
N GLU A 73 6.74 30.78 7.54
CA GLU A 73 5.96 31.38 8.62
C GLU A 73 6.14 30.59 9.94
N CYS A 74 6.11 29.25 9.90
CA CYS A 74 6.44 28.42 11.06
C CYS A 74 7.82 28.74 11.63
N LYS A 75 8.83 28.94 10.76
CA LYS A 75 10.18 29.31 11.19
C LYS A 75 10.21 30.68 11.86
N ARG A 76 9.52 31.69 11.28
CA ARG A 76 9.43 33.04 11.82
C ARG A 76 8.78 33.03 13.21
N ILE A 77 7.60 32.40 13.32
CA ILE A 77 6.85 32.31 14.58
C ILE A 77 7.65 31.52 15.63
N SER A 78 8.28 30.41 15.24
CA SER A 78 9.12 29.62 16.17
C SER A 78 10.30 30.42 16.72
N ALA A 79 10.95 31.24 15.90
CA ALA A 79 12.04 32.10 16.34
C ALA A 79 11.55 33.16 17.35
N GLU A 80 10.43 33.82 17.05
CA GLU A 80 9.79 34.81 17.93
C GLU A 80 9.32 34.18 19.26
N LEU A 81 8.68 33.01 19.20
CA LEU A 81 8.25 32.24 20.37
C LEU A 81 9.42 31.89 21.29
N ASN A 82 10.55 31.42 20.70
CA ASN A 82 11.77 31.10 21.47
C ASN A 82 12.35 32.34 22.13
N ALA A 83 12.39 33.50 21.43
CA ALA A 83 12.84 34.76 22.02
C ALA A 83 11.96 35.18 23.20
N LYS A 84 10.61 35.12 23.05
CA LYS A 84 9.68 35.44 24.14
C LYS A 84 9.80 34.48 25.33
N ARG A 85 10.00 33.19 25.08
CA ARG A 85 10.23 32.18 26.14
C ARG A 85 11.52 32.45 26.91
N ASN A 86 12.60 32.86 26.23
CA ASN A 86 13.85 33.23 26.87
C ASN A 86 13.67 34.48 27.75
N ILE A 87 13.02 35.53 27.23
CA ILE A 87 12.71 36.75 28.02
C ILE A 87 11.88 36.37 29.26
N ARG A 88 10.84 35.54 29.12
CA ARG A 88 10.02 35.09 30.23
C ARG A 88 10.84 34.34 31.30
N SER A 89 11.83 33.52 30.89
CA SER A 89 12.72 32.84 31.83
C SER A 89 13.56 33.84 32.62
N MET A 90 14.13 34.86 31.95
CA MET A 90 14.91 35.94 32.59
C MET A 90 14.07 36.76 33.56
N VAL A 91 12.82 37.11 33.18
CA VAL A 91 11.88 37.80 34.07
C VAL A 91 11.55 36.95 35.32
N GLY A 92 11.39 35.61 35.11
CA GLY A 92 11.19 34.66 36.22
C GLY A 92 12.38 34.61 37.19
N GLU A 93 13.60 34.73 36.70
CA GLU A 93 14.80 34.85 37.54
C GLU A 93 14.86 36.16 38.29
N ARG A 94 14.52 37.28 37.61
CA ARG A 94 14.45 38.60 38.25
C ARG A 94 13.42 38.61 39.40
N ILE A 95 12.25 38.00 39.25
CA ILE A 95 11.25 37.85 40.33
C ILE A 95 11.82 37.09 41.53
N ARG A 96 12.62 36.06 41.27
CA ARG A 96 13.21 35.20 42.34
C ARG A 96 14.35 35.89 43.07
N SER A 97 15.20 36.66 42.38
CA SER A 97 16.42 37.28 42.91
C SER A 97 16.22 38.66 43.53
N SER A 98 15.20 39.42 43.11
CA SER A 98 14.93 40.77 43.66
C SER A 98 14.45 40.66 45.13
N SER A 99 14.90 41.57 45.94
CA SER A 99 14.42 41.82 47.33
C SER A 99 13.37 42.93 47.41
N ASP A 100 13.25 43.74 46.34
CA ASP A 100 12.30 44.85 46.29
C ASP A 100 10.89 44.40 45.82
N ASN A 101 9.88 44.76 46.60
CA ASN A 101 8.48 44.40 46.31
C ASN A 101 7.91 45.15 45.10
N ALA A 102 8.32 46.40 44.84
CA ALA A 102 7.85 47.18 43.69
C ALA A 102 8.44 46.62 42.39
N GLU A 103 9.70 46.21 42.42
CA GLU A 103 10.34 45.54 41.29
C GLU A 103 9.70 44.16 41.00
N LYS A 104 9.35 43.41 42.04
CA LYS A 104 8.61 42.13 41.90
C LYS A 104 7.24 42.29 41.28
N GLU A 105 6.50 43.35 41.62
CA GLU A 105 5.19 43.62 41.05
C GLU A 105 5.28 43.97 39.56
N THR A 106 6.23 44.81 39.19
CA THR A 106 6.48 45.14 37.77
C THR A 106 6.90 43.92 36.96
N ALA A 107 7.79 43.10 37.49
CA ALA A 107 8.23 41.87 36.85
C ALA A 107 7.08 40.82 36.73
N ARG A 108 6.17 40.75 37.70
CA ARG A 108 4.96 39.91 37.61
C ARG A 108 4.00 40.36 36.52
N ALA A 109 3.79 41.68 36.38
CA ALA A 109 2.96 42.23 35.29
C ALA A 109 3.55 41.92 33.92
N GLU A 110 4.89 42.07 33.77
CA GLU A 110 5.63 41.71 32.55
C GLU A 110 5.53 40.21 32.25
N ALA A 111 5.70 39.34 33.26
CA ALA A 111 5.56 37.88 33.10
C ALA A 111 4.14 37.49 32.66
N THR A 112 3.12 38.16 33.14
CA THR A 112 1.72 37.93 32.77
C THR A 112 1.48 38.30 31.30
N LYS A 113 2.00 39.47 30.85
CA LYS A 113 1.93 39.91 29.45
C LYS A 113 2.63 38.91 28.53
N LEU A 114 3.88 38.51 28.88
CA LEU A 114 4.64 37.53 28.11
C LEU A 114 3.94 36.16 28.04
N LYS A 115 3.25 35.73 29.10
CA LYS A 115 2.46 34.51 29.11
C LYS A 115 1.36 34.53 28.07
N THR A 116 0.65 35.67 27.92
CA THR A 116 -0.41 35.86 26.92
C THR A 116 0.19 35.83 25.50
N GLU A 117 1.26 36.62 25.26
CA GLU A 117 1.96 36.65 23.97
C GLU A 117 2.48 35.27 23.55
N VAL A 118 3.08 34.51 24.46
CA VAL A 118 3.55 33.14 24.20
C VAL A 118 2.38 32.25 23.81
N LYS A 119 1.24 32.32 24.50
CA LYS A 119 0.05 31.53 24.19
C LYS A 119 -0.52 31.86 22.81
N GLU A 120 -0.54 33.13 22.42
CA GLU A 120 -0.99 33.58 21.11
C GLU A 120 -0.06 33.09 19.99
N LEU A 121 1.27 33.18 20.19
CA LEU A 121 2.26 32.66 19.25
C LEU A 121 2.20 31.12 19.14
N GLU A 122 1.95 30.40 20.23
CA GLU A 122 1.73 28.95 20.20
C GLU A 122 0.50 28.57 19.38
N ALA A 123 -0.59 29.32 19.48
CA ALA A 123 -1.79 29.11 18.68
C ALA A 123 -1.54 29.40 17.18
N GLN A 124 -0.84 30.51 16.87
CA GLN A 124 -0.48 30.86 15.50
C GLN A 124 0.46 29.80 14.88
N LEU A 125 1.46 29.32 15.64
CA LEU A 125 2.36 28.27 15.18
C LEU A 125 1.60 26.99 14.84
N HIS A 126 0.67 26.61 15.71
CA HIS A 126 -0.13 25.40 15.51
C HIS A 126 -0.97 25.50 14.21
N LEU A 127 -1.59 26.66 13.95
CA LEU A 127 -2.35 26.87 12.71
C LEU A 127 -1.44 26.80 11.47
N ALA A 128 -0.27 27.44 11.52
CA ALA A 128 0.68 27.40 10.41
C ALA A 128 1.24 25.99 10.17
N GLU A 129 1.49 25.21 11.23
CA GLU A 129 1.90 23.82 11.12
C GLU A 129 0.80 22.93 10.51
N GLN A 130 -0.47 23.14 10.88
CA GLN A 130 -1.60 22.43 10.28
C GLN A 130 -1.77 22.77 8.80
N GLU A 131 -1.67 24.04 8.42
CA GLU A 131 -1.72 24.46 7.02
C GLU A 131 -0.58 23.83 6.22
N CYS A 132 0.63 23.88 6.75
CA CYS A 132 1.81 23.26 6.13
C CYS A 132 1.60 21.75 5.89
N LEU A 133 1.11 21.04 6.89
CA LEU A 133 0.84 19.61 6.79
C LEU A 133 -0.27 19.29 5.79
N HIS A 134 -1.37 20.05 5.82
CA HIS A 134 -2.52 19.86 4.93
C HIS A 134 -2.09 19.87 3.45
N PHE A 135 -1.37 20.90 3.02
CA PHE A 135 -0.89 20.99 1.65
C PHE A 135 0.19 19.96 1.34
N ALA A 136 1.12 19.70 2.27
CA ALA A 136 2.23 18.77 2.03
C ALA A 136 1.77 17.31 1.89
N LEU A 137 0.67 16.92 2.52
CA LEU A 137 0.13 15.57 2.39
C LEU A 137 -0.38 15.25 0.98
N SER A 138 -0.81 16.27 0.23
CA SER A 138 -1.27 16.11 -1.15
C SER A 138 -0.13 15.98 -2.17
N ILE A 139 1.10 16.38 -1.81
CA ILE A 139 2.24 16.35 -2.73
C ILE A 139 2.69 14.91 -2.95
N PRO A 140 2.80 14.45 -4.23
CA PRO A 140 3.28 13.11 -4.52
C PRO A 140 4.77 12.96 -4.21
N ASN A 141 5.24 11.73 -4.17
CA ASN A 141 6.66 11.41 -4.09
C ASN A 141 7.45 12.00 -5.26
N ASP A 142 8.75 12.12 -5.11
CA ASP A 142 9.62 12.43 -6.24
C ASP A 142 9.57 11.30 -7.29
N THR A 143 10.07 11.57 -8.46
CA THR A 143 10.14 10.61 -9.56
C THR A 143 11.58 10.23 -9.81
N HIS A 144 11.84 8.93 -10.03
CA HIS A 144 13.16 8.44 -10.42
C HIS A 144 13.62 9.13 -11.72
N PRO A 145 14.89 9.60 -11.79
CA PRO A 145 15.38 10.33 -12.97
C PRO A 145 15.26 9.58 -14.29
N SER A 146 15.31 8.25 -14.27
CA SER A 146 15.17 7.39 -15.46
C SER A 146 13.72 6.99 -15.75
N ALA A 147 12.72 7.39 -14.94
CA ALA A 147 11.34 7.07 -15.25
C ALA A 147 10.91 7.78 -16.54
N PRO A 148 10.21 7.10 -17.46
CA PRO A 148 9.76 7.72 -18.71
C PRO A 148 8.85 8.93 -18.46
N LEU A 149 8.97 9.94 -19.31
CA LEU A 149 8.10 11.11 -19.31
C LEU A 149 7.07 10.99 -20.44
N GLY A 150 5.83 11.35 -20.17
CA GLY A 150 4.79 11.38 -21.22
C GLY A 150 3.55 10.55 -20.87
N PRO A 151 2.63 10.33 -21.82
CA PRO A 151 1.41 9.55 -21.61
C PRO A 151 1.72 8.06 -21.37
N GLU A 152 0.70 7.27 -21.03
CA GLU A 152 0.81 5.81 -20.83
C GLU A 152 1.56 5.10 -21.98
N SER A 153 1.33 5.52 -23.22
CA SER A 153 2.01 5.00 -24.41
C SER A 153 3.54 5.26 -24.47
N ALA A 154 4.05 6.11 -23.57
CA ALA A 154 5.48 6.34 -23.39
C ALA A 154 6.15 5.32 -22.47
N ALA A 155 5.41 4.32 -21.96
CA ALA A 155 5.97 3.21 -21.20
C ALA A 155 7.07 2.50 -22.02
N VAL A 156 8.19 2.21 -21.36
CA VAL A 156 9.34 1.56 -22.01
C VAL A 156 9.29 0.06 -21.75
N THR A 157 9.22 -0.73 -22.83
CA THR A 157 9.33 -2.19 -22.72
C THR A 157 10.75 -2.59 -22.37
N LEU A 158 10.96 -3.16 -21.20
CA LEU A 158 12.25 -3.64 -20.73
C LEU A 158 12.57 -5.04 -21.23
N ALA A 159 11.56 -5.91 -21.32
CA ALA A 159 11.69 -7.28 -21.79
C ALA A 159 10.33 -7.87 -22.19
N GLU A 160 10.35 -8.89 -23.06
CA GLU A 160 9.20 -9.70 -23.45
C GLU A 160 9.52 -11.18 -23.30
N TYR A 161 8.55 -11.98 -22.88
CA TYR A 161 8.69 -13.41 -22.62
C TYR A 161 7.51 -14.19 -23.19
N GLY A 162 7.80 -15.42 -23.67
CA GLY A 162 6.82 -16.32 -24.26
C GLY A 162 6.42 -15.91 -25.70
N HIS A 163 5.60 -16.74 -26.33
CA HIS A 163 5.07 -16.51 -27.66
C HIS A 163 3.60 -16.12 -27.60
N SER A 164 3.26 -14.93 -28.04
CA SER A 164 1.89 -14.47 -28.16
C SER A 164 1.17 -15.20 -29.30
N ILE A 165 0.10 -15.93 -28.98
CA ILE A 165 -0.76 -16.50 -30.01
C ILE A 165 -1.59 -15.40 -30.67
N PRO A 166 -2.00 -15.56 -31.96
CA PRO A 166 -2.82 -14.57 -32.65
C PRO A 166 -4.11 -14.24 -31.88
N SER A 167 -4.54 -13.00 -31.97
CA SER A 167 -5.83 -12.58 -31.43
C SER A 167 -6.96 -13.37 -32.04
N ASN A 168 -7.84 -13.90 -31.17
CA ASN A 168 -9.02 -14.67 -31.58
C ASN A 168 -10.18 -14.40 -30.60
N PRO A 169 -11.24 -13.73 -31.04
CA PRO A 169 -12.41 -13.43 -30.20
C PRO A 169 -13.10 -14.68 -29.62
N GLN A 170 -12.95 -15.86 -30.23
CA GLN A 170 -13.50 -17.11 -29.68
C GLN A 170 -12.81 -17.53 -28.37
N ARG A 171 -11.61 -17.00 -28.10
CA ARG A 171 -10.88 -17.22 -26.87
C ARG A 171 -11.27 -16.23 -25.75
N ASP A 172 -12.28 -15.38 -25.97
CA ASP A 172 -12.74 -14.46 -24.93
C ASP A 172 -13.15 -15.22 -23.66
N HIS A 173 -12.59 -14.80 -22.52
CA HIS A 173 -12.79 -15.49 -21.24
C HIS A 173 -14.25 -15.55 -20.80
N VAL A 174 -15.09 -14.56 -21.15
CA VAL A 174 -16.53 -14.62 -20.83
C VAL A 174 -17.19 -15.75 -21.60
N THR A 175 -16.85 -15.92 -22.89
CA THR A 175 -17.35 -17.01 -23.74
C THR A 175 -16.93 -18.37 -23.19
N ILE A 176 -15.66 -18.53 -22.80
CA ILE A 176 -15.15 -19.76 -22.17
C ILE A 176 -15.90 -20.05 -20.88
N CYS A 177 -16.04 -19.02 -20.02
CA CYS A 177 -16.72 -19.16 -18.74
C CYS A 177 -18.21 -19.54 -18.90
N GLN A 178 -18.90 -18.97 -19.88
CA GLN A 178 -20.31 -19.30 -20.17
C GLN A 178 -20.44 -20.75 -20.61
N LYS A 179 -19.56 -21.24 -21.50
CA LYS A 179 -19.60 -22.60 -22.01
C LYS A 179 -19.44 -23.65 -20.92
N PHE A 180 -18.58 -23.40 -19.94
CA PHE A 180 -18.28 -24.36 -18.88
C PHE A 180 -18.93 -24.01 -17.52
N GLY A 181 -19.69 -22.94 -17.43
CA GLY A 181 -20.37 -22.53 -16.19
C GLY A 181 -19.39 -22.07 -15.10
N LEU A 182 -18.31 -21.39 -15.47
CA LEU A 182 -17.23 -20.99 -14.57
C LEU A 182 -17.44 -19.62 -13.88
N LEU A 183 -18.34 -18.80 -14.42
CA LEU A 183 -18.57 -17.42 -13.99
C LEU A 183 -20.07 -17.13 -13.96
N ASP A 184 -20.52 -16.44 -12.91
CA ASP A 184 -21.89 -16.01 -12.74
C ASP A 184 -21.95 -14.52 -12.43
N LEU A 185 -22.14 -13.72 -13.47
CA LEU A 185 -22.26 -12.26 -13.40
C LEU A 185 -23.68 -11.82 -13.06
N GLU A 186 -24.68 -12.61 -13.42
CA GLU A 186 -26.10 -12.29 -13.17
C GLU A 186 -26.41 -12.32 -11.68
N SER A 187 -26.03 -13.42 -11.01
CA SER A 187 -26.17 -13.53 -9.56
C SER A 187 -25.29 -12.48 -8.83
N GLY A 188 -24.09 -12.19 -9.32
CA GLY A 188 -23.23 -11.12 -8.80
C GLY A 188 -23.92 -9.76 -8.86
N SER A 189 -24.52 -9.44 -10.01
CA SER A 189 -25.27 -8.19 -10.20
C SER A 189 -26.49 -8.12 -9.30
N THR A 190 -27.19 -9.22 -9.10
CA THR A 190 -28.36 -9.30 -8.22
C THR A 190 -28.02 -9.08 -6.76
N VAL A 191 -26.91 -9.65 -6.29
CA VAL A 191 -26.51 -9.60 -4.87
C VAL A 191 -25.89 -8.26 -4.50
N THR A 192 -25.05 -7.70 -5.39
CA THR A 192 -24.22 -6.54 -5.01
C THR A 192 -24.23 -5.40 -6.03
N GLY A 193 -24.48 -5.71 -7.32
CA GLY A 193 -24.45 -4.73 -8.41
C GLY A 193 -23.58 -5.16 -9.58
N SER A 194 -23.48 -4.30 -10.59
CA SER A 194 -22.66 -4.57 -11.78
C SER A 194 -21.17 -4.71 -11.42
N SER A 195 -20.45 -5.50 -12.22
CA SER A 195 -19.00 -5.78 -12.02
C SER A 195 -18.66 -6.51 -10.69
N TRP A 196 -19.67 -7.14 -10.08
CA TRP A 196 -19.49 -8.17 -9.06
C TRP A 196 -19.76 -9.53 -9.67
N TYR A 197 -19.17 -10.59 -9.14
CA TYR A 197 -19.18 -11.91 -9.76
C TYR A 197 -19.08 -13.04 -8.74
N PHE A 198 -19.53 -14.23 -9.17
CA PHE A 198 -19.20 -15.49 -8.51
C PHE A 198 -18.32 -16.31 -9.44
N LEU A 199 -17.15 -16.74 -8.98
CA LEU A 199 -16.43 -17.83 -9.62
C LEU A 199 -17.08 -19.14 -9.23
N LYS A 200 -17.21 -20.04 -10.19
CA LYS A 200 -17.83 -21.35 -10.00
C LYS A 200 -16.94 -22.45 -10.53
N ASN A 201 -17.13 -23.66 -10.03
CA ASN A 201 -16.47 -24.86 -10.50
C ASN A 201 -14.94 -24.69 -10.58
N GLU A 202 -14.33 -25.02 -11.70
CA GLU A 202 -12.87 -24.99 -11.92
C GLU A 202 -12.29 -23.58 -11.79
N ALA A 203 -13.04 -22.52 -12.08
CA ALA A 203 -12.54 -21.15 -11.88
C ALA A 203 -12.39 -20.80 -10.39
N ALA A 204 -13.28 -21.26 -9.53
CA ALA A 204 -13.13 -21.10 -8.08
C ALA A 204 -11.91 -21.90 -7.54
N LEU A 205 -11.68 -23.09 -8.08
CA LEU A 205 -10.50 -23.90 -7.74
C LEU A 205 -9.20 -23.26 -8.27
N LEU A 206 -9.27 -22.63 -9.44
CA LEU A 206 -8.14 -21.92 -10.05
C LEU A 206 -7.73 -20.70 -9.22
N GLU A 207 -8.67 -19.96 -8.65
CA GLU A 207 -8.37 -18.86 -7.72
C GLU A 207 -7.55 -19.35 -6.52
N LEU A 208 -7.95 -20.46 -5.89
CA LEU A 208 -7.23 -21.04 -4.75
C LEU A 208 -5.85 -21.54 -5.17
N ALA A 209 -5.76 -22.22 -6.31
CA ALA A 209 -4.49 -22.74 -6.82
C ALA A 209 -3.50 -21.61 -7.16
N LEU A 210 -3.93 -20.55 -7.83
CA LEU A 210 -3.11 -19.39 -8.16
C LEU A 210 -2.63 -18.65 -6.91
N THR A 211 -3.51 -18.47 -5.93
CA THR A 211 -3.18 -17.82 -4.65
C THR A 211 -2.07 -18.59 -3.95
N ASN A 212 -2.24 -19.91 -3.79
CA ASN A 212 -1.25 -20.77 -3.12
C ASN A 212 0.06 -20.90 -3.91
N TYR A 213 -0.02 -20.97 -5.23
CA TYR A 213 1.14 -20.97 -6.11
C TYR A 213 1.98 -19.70 -5.95
N ALA A 214 1.38 -18.50 -6.08
CA ALA A 214 2.08 -17.24 -5.93
C ALA A 214 2.69 -17.08 -4.53
N MET A 215 1.94 -17.48 -3.48
CA MET A 215 2.45 -17.56 -2.11
C MET A 215 3.67 -18.45 -2.00
N SER A 216 3.63 -19.67 -2.62
CA SER A 216 4.74 -20.63 -2.53
C SER A 216 6.04 -20.10 -3.14
N ILE A 217 5.94 -19.33 -4.23
CA ILE A 217 7.11 -18.69 -4.84
C ILE A 217 7.67 -17.61 -3.91
N ALA A 218 6.82 -16.73 -3.38
CA ALA A 218 7.26 -15.70 -2.44
C ALA A 218 7.95 -16.27 -1.19
N LEU A 219 7.41 -17.37 -0.63
CA LEU A 219 8.00 -18.07 0.52
C LEU A 219 9.40 -18.62 0.21
N LYS A 220 9.64 -19.15 -1.00
CA LYS A 220 10.96 -19.62 -1.44
C LYS A 220 11.99 -18.48 -1.50
N HIS A 221 11.53 -17.23 -1.69
CA HIS A 221 12.36 -16.02 -1.67
C HIS A 221 12.44 -15.35 -0.28
N GLY A 222 12.03 -16.06 0.77
CA GLY A 222 12.17 -15.62 2.17
C GLY A 222 11.11 -14.61 2.63
N PHE A 223 10.00 -14.50 1.91
CA PHE A 223 8.87 -13.69 2.39
C PHE A 223 8.10 -14.44 3.49
N THR A 224 7.70 -13.69 4.51
CA THR A 224 6.87 -14.20 5.61
C THR A 224 5.38 -14.06 5.24
N PRO A 225 4.57 -15.13 5.31
CA PRO A 225 3.15 -15.05 4.99
C PRO A 225 2.38 -14.29 6.08
N VAL A 226 1.44 -13.45 5.63
CA VAL A 226 0.56 -12.66 6.50
C VAL A 226 -0.87 -12.72 5.97
N THR A 227 -1.84 -12.94 6.84
CA THR A 227 -3.25 -12.68 6.54
C THR A 227 -3.58 -11.27 7.03
N ALA A 228 -3.83 -10.37 6.08
CA ALA A 228 -4.09 -8.97 6.35
C ALA A 228 -5.60 -8.71 6.54
N PRO A 229 -6.00 -7.73 7.38
CA PRO A 229 -7.39 -7.29 7.41
C PRO A 229 -7.75 -6.55 6.11
N ASP A 230 -8.95 -6.80 5.58
CA ASP A 230 -9.49 -6.08 4.42
C ASP A 230 -10.10 -4.72 4.81
N VAL A 231 -10.36 -4.51 6.10
CA VAL A 231 -10.87 -3.26 6.66
C VAL A 231 -9.73 -2.49 7.32
N VAL A 232 -9.55 -1.24 6.92
CA VAL A 232 -8.48 -0.38 7.42
C VAL A 232 -9.02 1.00 7.83
N ARG A 233 -8.28 1.72 8.65
CA ARG A 233 -8.60 3.12 8.94
C ARG A 233 -8.29 3.98 7.71
N SER A 234 -9.18 4.95 7.41
CA SER A 234 -9.00 5.85 6.27
C SER A 234 -7.69 6.65 6.35
N ASP A 235 -7.26 7.04 7.56
CA ASP A 235 -5.99 7.75 7.74
C ASP A 235 -4.76 6.90 7.38
N ILE A 236 -4.80 5.57 7.57
CA ILE A 236 -3.74 4.66 7.13
C ILE A 236 -3.68 4.61 5.60
N ALA A 237 -4.84 4.49 4.93
CA ALA A 237 -4.90 4.49 3.46
C ALA A 237 -4.33 5.80 2.88
N LEU A 238 -4.71 6.95 3.43
CA LEU A 238 -4.18 8.26 3.02
C LEU A 238 -2.67 8.38 3.26
N ARG A 239 -2.16 7.88 4.39
CA ARG A 239 -0.71 7.88 4.71
C ARG A 239 0.09 6.98 3.75
N CYS A 240 -0.52 5.92 3.21
CA CYS A 240 0.08 5.09 2.17
C CYS A 240 0.07 5.75 0.79
N GLY A 241 -0.62 6.88 0.60
CA GLY A 241 -0.70 7.59 -0.67
C GLY A 241 -1.85 7.10 -1.56
N PHE A 242 -2.84 6.39 -0.99
CA PHE A 242 -4.03 5.97 -1.72
C PHE A 242 -4.99 7.15 -1.84
N GLN A 243 -4.91 7.86 -2.96
CA GLN A 243 -5.66 9.10 -3.25
C GLN A 243 -6.49 8.95 -4.53
N PRO A 244 -7.64 9.67 -4.64
CA PRO A 244 -8.44 9.71 -5.86
C PRO A 244 -7.61 10.18 -7.07
N ARG A 245 -7.87 9.59 -8.25
CA ARG A 245 -7.19 9.93 -9.52
C ARG A 245 -8.13 10.37 -10.63
N ASP A 246 -9.44 10.29 -10.41
CA ASP A 246 -10.44 10.65 -11.44
C ASP A 246 -10.55 12.17 -11.66
N ASP A 247 -11.09 12.60 -12.83
CA ASP A 247 -11.25 14.01 -13.20
C ASP A 247 -12.60 14.61 -12.75
N SER A 248 -13.34 13.93 -11.86
CA SER A 248 -14.61 14.42 -11.34
C SER A 248 -14.43 15.59 -10.35
N ASP A 249 -15.34 16.53 -10.38
CA ASP A 249 -15.46 17.61 -9.40
C ASP A 249 -16.88 17.59 -8.79
N PRO A 250 -17.03 17.26 -7.49
CA PRO A 250 -15.98 16.88 -6.52
C PRO A 250 -15.34 15.51 -6.85
N PRO A 251 -14.09 15.27 -6.40
CA PRO A 251 -13.40 13.99 -6.63
C PRO A 251 -14.20 12.84 -6.04
N VAL A 252 -14.44 11.78 -6.84
CA VAL A 252 -15.12 10.58 -6.34
C VAL A 252 -14.13 9.70 -5.61
N SER A 253 -14.50 9.23 -4.43
CA SER A 253 -13.68 8.29 -3.69
C SER A 253 -13.57 6.96 -4.43
N HIS A 254 -12.33 6.47 -4.62
CA HIS A 254 -12.10 5.12 -5.13
C HIS A 254 -12.19 4.03 -4.04
N MET A 255 -12.41 4.44 -2.78
CA MET A 255 -12.57 3.54 -1.64
C MET A 255 -14.03 3.38 -1.26
N TYR A 256 -14.39 2.18 -0.79
CA TYR A 256 -15.65 1.94 -0.12
C TYR A 256 -15.54 2.35 1.34
N HIS A 257 -16.36 3.31 1.77
CA HIS A 257 -16.43 3.76 3.15
C HIS A 257 -17.40 2.92 3.96
N ILE A 258 -17.02 2.58 5.18
CA ILE A 258 -17.86 1.82 6.10
C ILE A 258 -18.51 2.81 7.07
N SER A 259 -19.85 2.85 7.06
CA SER A 259 -20.59 3.70 7.97
C SER A 259 -20.42 3.22 9.41
N SER A 260 -19.96 4.13 10.29
CA SER A 260 -19.87 3.87 11.72
C SER A 260 -21.19 4.20 12.42
N THR A 261 -21.61 3.35 13.36
CA THR A 261 -22.77 3.61 14.22
C THR A 261 -22.45 4.53 15.41
N HIS A 262 -21.16 4.78 15.68
CA HIS A 262 -20.75 5.60 16.82
C HIS A 262 -19.88 6.80 16.37
N PRO A 263 -20.24 8.05 16.74
CA PRO A 263 -19.56 9.26 16.26
C PRO A 263 -18.06 9.35 16.60
N SER A 264 -17.61 8.65 17.66
CA SER A 264 -16.20 8.64 18.08
C SER A 264 -15.38 7.48 17.49
N SER A 265 -15.99 6.63 16.67
CA SER A 265 -15.24 5.57 15.98
C SER A 265 -14.37 6.15 14.86
N PRO A 266 -13.16 5.62 14.64
CA PRO A 266 -12.37 6.02 13.50
C PRO A 266 -13.11 5.71 12.19
N GLU A 267 -12.95 6.54 11.19
CA GLU A 267 -13.44 6.27 9.85
C GLU A 267 -12.72 5.04 9.28
N LEU A 268 -13.51 4.08 8.80
CA LEU A 268 -13.02 2.82 8.24
C LEU A 268 -13.36 2.74 6.75
N VAL A 269 -12.48 2.09 5.99
CA VAL A 269 -12.66 1.85 4.56
C VAL A 269 -12.29 0.40 4.23
N LEU A 270 -12.87 -0.12 3.14
CA LEU A 270 -12.38 -1.35 2.54
C LEU A 270 -11.08 -1.08 1.79
N SER A 271 -10.08 -1.93 2.01
CA SER A 271 -8.74 -1.74 1.43
C SER A 271 -8.74 -1.91 -0.09
N GLY A 272 -8.21 -0.96 -0.82
CA GLY A 272 -8.04 -1.06 -2.27
C GLY A 272 -6.87 -1.96 -2.71
N THR A 273 -6.02 -2.36 -1.76
CA THR A 273 -4.86 -3.24 -1.93
C THR A 273 -4.32 -3.66 -0.57
N SER A 274 -3.77 -4.86 -0.46
CA SER A 274 -3.12 -5.33 0.78
C SER A 274 -1.85 -4.55 1.15
N GLU A 275 -1.29 -3.75 0.25
CA GLU A 275 -0.24 -2.76 0.55
C GLU A 275 -0.60 -1.92 1.78
N ILE A 276 -1.85 -1.45 1.88
CA ILE A 276 -2.30 -0.54 2.94
C ILE A 276 -2.20 -1.19 4.33
N PRO A 277 -2.85 -2.34 4.59
CA PRO A 277 -2.71 -3.00 5.90
C PRO A 277 -1.30 -3.52 6.18
N LEU A 278 -0.54 -3.96 5.15
CA LEU A 278 0.84 -4.41 5.32
C LEU A 278 1.77 -3.24 5.70
N ALA A 279 1.64 -2.08 5.08
CA ALA A 279 2.35 -0.87 5.50
C ALA A 279 1.93 -0.43 6.91
N GLY A 280 0.64 -0.44 7.19
CA GLY A 280 0.07 -0.12 8.50
C GLY A 280 0.58 -1.03 9.62
N MET A 281 0.87 -2.31 9.34
CA MET A 281 1.46 -3.26 10.28
C MET A 281 2.82 -2.80 10.82
N PHE A 282 3.55 -2.01 10.04
CA PHE A 282 4.86 -1.46 10.41
C PHE A 282 4.81 -0.02 10.94
N ALA A 283 3.63 0.58 11.02
CA ALA A 283 3.48 1.95 11.52
C ALA A 283 4.07 2.13 12.92
N ASN A 284 4.79 3.24 13.10
CA ASN A 284 5.47 3.65 14.35
C ASN A 284 6.50 2.63 14.87
N LYS A 285 7.11 1.84 13.96
CA LYS A 285 8.15 0.86 14.31
C LYS A 285 9.55 1.39 13.99
N VAL A 286 10.50 0.97 14.80
CA VAL A 286 11.94 1.22 14.62
C VAL A 286 12.64 -0.14 14.48
N PHE A 287 13.22 -0.39 13.33
CA PHE A 287 13.96 -1.62 13.04
C PHE A 287 15.44 -1.48 13.39
N SER A 288 16.10 -2.58 13.72
CA SER A 288 17.55 -2.67 13.63
C SER A 288 17.95 -2.83 12.17
N SER A 289 19.06 -2.25 11.73
CA SER A 289 19.57 -2.48 10.36
C SER A 289 19.81 -3.96 10.05
N ILE A 290 20.19 -4.76 11.07
CA ILE A 290 20.40 -6.21 10.91
C ILE A 290 19.06 -6.95 10.62
N ALA A 291 17.91 -6.37 11.03
CA ALA A 291 16.60 -6.95 10.78
C ALA A 291 16.03 -6.56 9.42
N LEU A 292 16.72 -5.72 8.66
CA LEU A 292 16.33 -5.33 7.30
C LEU A 292 17.09 -6.18 6.25
N PRO A 293 16.49 -6.46 5.11
CA PRO A 293 15.12 -6.12 4.73
C PRO A 293 14.07 -6.99 5.43
N VAL A 294 12.93 -6.38 5.81
CA VAL A 294 11.74 -7.15 6.20
C VAL A 294 10.92 -7.42 4.94
N LYS A 295 10.55 -8.69 4.73
CA LYS A 295 9.81 -9.17 3.57
C LYS A 295 8.53 -9.86 4.03
N VAL A 296 7.37 -9.38 3.62
CA VAL A 296 6.08 -10.02 3.92
C VAL A 296 5.26 -10.18 2.65
N VAL A 297 4.50 -11.27 2.58
CA VAL A 297 3.52 -11.51 1.51
C VAL A 297 2.15 -11.70 2.13
N GLY A 298 1.17 -10.90 1.68
CA GLY A 298 -0.19 -10.91 2.18
C GLY A 298 -1.19 -11.37 1.13
N VAL A 299 -2.20 -12.14 1.57
CA VAL A 299 -3.40 -12.41 0.80
C VAL A 299 -4.52 -11.55 1.37
N GLY A 300 -5.23 -10.84 0.52
CA GLY A 300 -6.39 -10.06 0.90
C GLY A 300 -7.27 -9.77 -0.31
N HIS A 301 -8.44 -9.19 -0.04
CA HIS A 301 -9.31 -8.70 -1.09
C HIS A 301 -9.05 -7.22 -1.34
N ALA A 302 -8.92 -6.87 -2.60
CA ALA A 302 -8.86 -5.47 -3.03
C ALA A 302 -10.27 -5.01 -3.39
N PHE A 303 -10.69 -3.86 -2.84
CA PHE A 303 -12.00 -3.26 -3.09
C PHE A 303 -11.80 -1.92 -3.78
N ARG A 304 -12.36 -1.77 -4.99
CA ARG A 304 -12.22 -0.55 -5.78
C ARG A 304 -13.59 -0.11 -6.29
N ALA A 305 -13.95 1.14 -6.00
CA ALA A 305 -15.24 1.69 -6.44
C ALA A 305 -15.31 1.91 -7.96
N GLU A 306 -14.16 1.85 -8.68
CA GLU A 306 -14.05 1.97 -10.15
C GLU A 306 -14.88 3.14 -10.70
N ALA A 307 -14.93 4.24 -9.96
CA ALA A 307 -15.75 5.40 -10.28
C ALA A 307 -15.32 5.99 -11.63
N GLY A 308 -16.28 6.19 -12.53
CA GLY A 308 -16.04 6.76 -13.87
C GLY A 308 -15.52 5.77 -14.93
N ALA A 309 -15.18 4.53 -14.59
CA ALA A 309 -14.71 3.56 -15.55
C ALA A 309 -15.89 3.01 -16.40
N ARG A 310 -16.06 3.57 -17.59
CA ARG A 310 -16.95 3.04 -18.64
C ARG A 310 -16.08 2.63 -19.83
N SER A 311 -15.63 1.37 -19.86
CA SER A 311 -14.83 0.86 -20.97
C SER A 311 -15.13 -0.61 -21.25
N VAL A 312 -14.61 -1.13 -22.36
CA VAL A 312 -14.64 -2.57 -22.70
C VAL A 312 -14.07 -3.42 -21.58
N ASP A 313 -13.22 -2.84 -20.71
CA ASP A 313 -12.57 -3.49 -19.57
C ASP A 313 -13.53 -3.89 -18.45
N THR A 314 -14.74 -3.32 -18.38
CA THR A 314 -15.76 -3.67 -17.38
C THR A 314 -16.50 -4.97 -17.73
N ARG A 315 -16.23 -5.55 -18.90
CA ARG A 315 -16.81 -6.83 -19.29
C ARG A 315 -16.02 -7.99 -18.66
N GLY A 316 -16.72 -8.87 -17.93
CA GLY A 316 -16.15 -10.07 -17.32
C GLY A 316 -15.31 -9.80 -16.08
N LEU A 317 -14.10 -10.38 -16.01
CA LEU A 317 -13.26 -10.42 -14.82
C LEU A 317 -12.11 -9.41 -14.81
N TYR A 318 -11.87 -8.68 -15.89
CA TYR A 318 -10.67 -7.84 -16.00
C TYR A 318 -10.72 -6.62 -15.08
N ARG A 319 -11.90 -5.98 -14.92
CA ARG A 319 -12.13 -4.84 -14.04
C ARG A 319 -13.39 -5.06 -13.20
N VAL A 320 -13.17 -5.33 -11.92
CA VAL A 320 -14.18 -5.72 -10.94
C VAL A 320 -14.03 -4.95 -9.64
N HIS A 321 -15.09 -4.84 -8.85
CA HIS A 321 -15.13 -4.08 -7.61
C HIS A 321 -14.44 -4.78 -6.43
N GLN A 322 -14.40 -6.11 -6.42
CA GLN A 322 -13.72 -6.92 -5.42
C GLN A 322 -12.92 -8.02 -6.11
N PHE A 323 -11.69 -8.25 -5.66
CA PHE A 323 -10.86 -9.34 -6.17
C PHE A 323 -9.78 -9.75 -5.19
N THR A 324 -9.39 -11.03 -5.24
CA THR A 324 -8.27 -11.57 -4.48
C THR A 324 -6.95 -11.10 -5.08
N LYS A 325 -6.06 -10.62 -4.22
CA LYS A 325 -4.73 -10.13 -4.56
C LYS A 325 -3.69 -10.67 -3.60
N VAL A 326 -2.64 -11.26 -4.14
CA VAL A 326 -1.44 -11.61 -3.38
C VAL A 326 -0.45 -10.47 -3.50
N GLU A 327 -0.05 -9.89 -2.38
CA GLU A 327 0.77 -8.68 -2.33
C GLU A 327 2.08 -8.90 -1.61
N LEU A 328 3.19 -8.55 -2.26
CA LEU A 328 4.51 -8.46 -1.67
C LEU A 328 4.69 -7.07 -1.06
N PHE A 329 5.21 -7.01 0.15
CA PHE A 329 5.56 -5.75 0.80
C PHE A 329 6.91 -5.87 1.50
N THR A 330 7.78 -4.88 1.31
CA THR A 330 9.12 -4.89 1.92
C THR A 330 9.44 -3.57 2.59
N VAL A 331 10.25 -3.67 3.66
CA VAL A 331 10.86 -2.52 4.34
C VAL A 331 12.36 -2.70 4.28
N THR A 332 13.09 -1.70 3.74
CA THR A 332 14.54 -1.76 3.53
C THR A 332 15.24 -0.56 4.15
N ALA A 333 16.55 -0.60 4.28
CA ALA A 333 17.36 0.60 4.44
C ALA A 333 17.35 1.42 3.14
N GLU A 334 17.66 2.72 3.23
CA GLU A 334 17.63 3.67 2.11
C GLU A 334 18.43 3.18 0.89
N GLY A 335 19.67 2.71 1.10
CA GLY A 335 20.56 2.28 0.01
C GLY A 335 20.24 0.91 -0.62
N GLU A 336 19.23 0.19 -0.11
CA GLU A 336 18.93 -1.19 -0.51
C GLU A 336 17.65 -1.31 -1.36
N SER A 337 16.90 -0.22 -1.53
CA SER A 337 15.58 -0.28 -2.17
C SER A 337 15.64 -0.60 -3.66
N GLU A 338 16.68 -0.18 -4.39
CA GLU A 338 16.84 -0.51 -5.81
C GLU A 338 17.08 -2.01 -6.01
N ALA A 339 18.00 -2.59 -5.23
CA ALA A 339 18.28 -4.03 -5.29
C ALA A 339 17.03 -4.87 -4.89
N MET A 340 16.26 -4.39 -3.91
CA MET A 340 15.01 -5.02 -3.51
C MET A 340 13.95 -4.93 -4.60
N MET A 341 13.89 -3.83 -5.35
CA MET A 341 12.99 -3.69 -6.50
C MET A 341 13.30 -4.73 -7.58
N GLU A 342 14.58 -4.95 -7.88
CA GLU A 342 15.01 -5.99 -8.82
C GLU A 342 14.67 -7.40 -8.33
N GLU A 343 14.88 -7.68 -7.04
CA GLU A 343 14.51 -8.97 -6.45
C GLU A 343 13.00 -9.23 -6.59
N MET A 344 12.17 -8.25 -6.22
CA MET A 344 10.72 -8.39 -6.33
C MET A 344 10.26 -8.54 -7.78
N MET A 345 10.87 -7.85 -8.72
CA MET A 345 10.62 -8.01 -10.16
C MET A 345 10.93 -9.44 -10.64
N ASN A 346 12.04 -10.01 -10.17
CA ASN A 346 12.41 -11.39 -10.51
C ASN A 346 11.44 -12.41 -9.92
N ILE A 347 10.86 -12.17 -8.74
CA ILE A 347 9.80 -13.00 -8.15
C ILE A 347 8.55 -12.98 -9.03
N GLN A 348 8.08 -11.79 -9.41
CA GLN A 348 6.91 -11.61 -10.29
C GLN A 348 7.13 -12.28 -11.65
N LYS A 349 8.32 -12.09 -12.24
CA LYS A 349 8.73 -12.76 -13.46
C LYS A 349 8.68 -14.30 -13.32
N SER A 350 9.22 -14.86 -12.23
CA SER A 350 9.22 -16.29 -11.98
C SER A 350 7.80 -16.87 -11.85
N ILE A 351 6.88 -16.09 -11.25
CA ILE A 351 5.46 -16.48 -11.16
C ILE A 351 4.85 -16.58 -12.57
N LEU A 352 5.02 -15.56 -13.40
CA LEU A 352 4.43 -15.52 -14.75
C LEU A 352 5.07 -16.54 -15.69
N GLN A 353 6.39 -16.75 -15.62
CA GLN A 353 7.08 -17.77 -16.40
C GLN A 353 6.61 -19.19 -16.05
N GLY A 354 6.44 -19.49 -14.76
CA GLY A 354 5.93 -20.79 -14.35
C GLY A 354 4.46 -21.02 -14.69
N LEU A 355 3.71 -19.95 -15.02
CA LEU A 355 2.35 -20.04 -15.56
C LEU A 355 2.32 -20.17 -17.08
N GLY A 356 3.47 -20.08 -17.78
CA GLY A 356 3.54 -20.19 -19.24
C GLY A 356 2.78 -19.10 -20.00
N ILE A 357 2.47 -17.98 -19.35
CA ILE A 357 1.73 -16.86 -19.94
C ILE A 357 2.72 -15.97 -20.68
N PRO A 358 2.47 -15.60 -21.96
CA PRO A 358 3.25 -14.55 -22.62
C PRO A 358 3.05 -13.22 -21.93
N PHE A 359 4.15 -12.54 -21.56
CA PHE A 359 4.10 -11.26 -20.86
C PHE A 359 5.25 -10.33 -21.24
N ARG A 360 5.07 -9.04 -20.96
CA ARG A 360 6.09 -8.01 -21.10
C ARG A 360 6.26 -7.23 -19.82
N ILE A 361 7.46 -6.70 -19.60
CA ILE A 361 7.81 -5.84 -18.44
C ILE A 361 7.95 -4.41 -18.95
N LEU A 362 7.25 -3.49 -18.30
CA LEU A 362 7.22 -2.08 -18.64
C LEU A 362 7.80 -1.22 -17.53
N ASP A 363 8.64 -0.25 -17.85
CA ASP A 363 8.96 0.89 -16.99
C ASP A 363 7.90 1.98 -17.22
N MET A 364 7.15 2.30 -16.18
CA MET A 364 5.95 3.11 -16.31
C MET A 364 6.25 4.61 -16.32
N PRO A 365 5.57 5.38 -17.19
CA PRO A 365 5.77 6.83 -17.26
C PRO A 365 5.14 7.56 -16.08
N THR A 366 5.58 8.80 -15.91
CA THR A 366 5.25 9.64 -14.74
C THR A 366 3.76 9.74 -14.40
N PRO A 367 2.79 9.86 -15.33
CA PRO A 367 1.37 9.92 -14.97
C PRO A 367 0.81 8.62 -14.38
N GLU A 368 1.47 7.48 -14.66
CA GLU A 368 1.05 6.16 -14.17
C GLU A 368 1.61 5.82 -12.78
N LEU A 369 2.47 6.69 -12.25
CA LEU A 369 2.99 6.56 -10.90
C LEU A 369 1.92 6.94 -9.88
N GLY A 370 1.60 6.04 -8.93
CA GLY A 370 0.80 6.36 -7.74
C GLY A 370 1.44 7.46 -6.90
N ALA A 371 0.68 8.13 -6.05
CA ALA A 371 1.21 9.24 -5.25
C ALA A 371 2.45 8.83 -4.43
N SER A 372 2.53 7.59 -3.97
CA SER A 372 3.66 7.06 -3.20
C SER A 372 4.84 6.58 -4.04
N ALA A 373 4.62 6.16 -5.31
CA ALA A 373 5.66 5.51 -6.10
C ALA A 373 6.72 6.52 -6.60
N TYR A 374 7.99 6.22 -6.35
CA TYR A 374 9.15 6.88 -6.92
C TYR A 374 9.48 6.34 -8.31
N ARG A 375 9.36 5.01 -8.49
CA ARG A 375 9.44 4.28 -9.76
C ARG A 375 8.44 3.14 -9.74
N LYS A 376 7.91 2.77 -10.91
CA LYS A 376 6.93 1.70 -11.06
C LYS A 376 7.25 0.86 -12.27
N TYR A 377 7.20 -0.46 -12.11
CA TYR A 377 7.18 -1.43 -13.18
C TYR A 377 5.83 -2.13 -13.23
N ASP A 378 5.29 -2.34 -14.44
CA ASP A 378 4.12 -3.18 -14.64
C ASP A 378 4.50 -4.38 -15.51
N MET A 379 3.86 -5.53 -15.27
CA MET A 379 3.91 -6.63 -16.19
C MET A 379 2.53 -6.85 -16.76
N GLU A 380 2.47 -6.89 -18.07
CA GLU A 380 1.26 -7.12 -18.82
C GLU A 380 1.31 -8.49 -19.48
N ALA A 381 0.24 -9.26 -19.35
CA ALA A 381 0.05 -10.53 -20.04
C ALA A 381 -0.68 -10.32 -21.37
N TRP A 382 -0.30 -11.09 -22.38
CA TRP A 382 -1.06 -11.15 -23.62
C TRP A 382 -2.38 -11.87 -23.41
N MET A 383 -3.47 -11.28 -23.84
CA MET A 383 -4.83 -11.79 -23.76
C MET A 383 -5.43 -11.91 -25.15
N PRO A 384 -5.36 -13.10 -25.79
CA PRO A 384 -5.73 -13.27 -27.20
C PRO A 384 -7.22 -13.09 -27.47
N GLY A 385 -8.10 -13.39 -26.52
CA GLY A 385 -9.53 -13.14 -26.63
C GLY A 385 -9.86 -11.66 -26.61
N ARG A 386 -9.14 -10.90 -25.78
CA ARG A 386 -9.20 -9.45 -25.71
C ARG A 386 -8.48 -8.78 -26.89
N GLY A 387 -7.50 -9.46 -27.49
CA GLY A 387 -6.67 -8.95 -28.58
C GLY A 387 -5.68 -7.87 -28.14
N GLY A 388 -5.18 -7.93 -26.89
CA GLY A 388 -4.28 -6.93 -26.34
C GLY A 388 -3.56 -7.36 -25.07
N TRP A 389 -2.60 -6.55 -24.69
CA TRP A 389 -1.89 -6.68 -23.42
C TRP A 389 -2.76 -6.20 -22.27
N GLY A 390 -2.64 -6.83 -21.09
CA GLY A 390 -3.35 -6.43 -19.90
C GLY A 390 -2.48 -6.57 -18.66
N GLU A 391 -2.46 -5.53 -17.82
CA GLU A 391 -1.73 -5.51 -16.55
C GLU A 391 -2.18 -6.65 -15.62
N VAL A 392 -1.24 -7.51 -15.22
CA VAL A 392 -1.47 -8.62 -14.28
C VAL A 392 -0.68 -8.46 -12.99
N THR A 393 0.38 -7.68 -13.00
CA THR A 393 1.16 -7.33 -11.80
C THR A 393 1.73 -5.92 -11.93
N SER A 394 1.98 -5.28 -10.78
CA SER A 394 2.68 -4.01 -10.65
C SER A 394 3.71 -4.08 -9.53
N LEU A 395 4.74 -3.24 -9.59
CA LEU A 395 5.80 -3.13 -8.60
C LEU A 395 6.19 -1.66 -8.42
N SER A 396 6.17 -1.18 -7.18
CA SER A 396 6.50 0.21 -6.86
C SER A 396 7.59 0.30 -5.78
N ASN A 397 8.60 1.11 -6.04
CA ASN A 397 9.50 1.62 -5.00
C ASN A 397 8.93 2.94 -4.49
N CYS A 398 8.57 2.99 -3.22
CA CYS A 398 7.98 4.18 -2.58
C CYS A 398 9.01 5.02 -1.82
N THR A 399 10.28 4.62 -1.81
CA THR A 399 11.32 5.26 -1.01
C THR A 399 10.84 5.51 0.43
N ASP A 400 11.08 6.67 1.01
CA ASP A 400 10.65 7.00 2.37
C ASP A 400 9.26 7.69 2.45
N TYR A 401 8.52 7.77 1.35
CA TYR A 401 7.22 8.46 1.30
C TYR A 401 6.23 7.94 2.34
N GLN A 402 6.01 6.62 2.36
CA GLN A 402 5.11 5.98 3.32
C GLN A 402 5.71 5.99 4.73
N SER A 403 7.01 5.75 4.83
CA SER A 403 7.72 5.69 6.11
C SER A 403 7.69 7.02 6.86
N ARG A 404 7.79 8.16 6.17
CA ARG A 404 7.62 9.49 6.77
C ARG A 404 6.21 9.71 7.32
N ARG A 405 5.21 9.16 6.65
CA ARG A 405 3.79 9.29 7.03
C ARG A 405 3.38 8.30 8.12
N LEU A 406 3.99 7.12 8.14
CA LEU A 406 3.70 6.02 9.09
C LEU A 406 4.74 5.89 10.21
N HIS A 407 5.80 6.71 10.22
CA HIS A 407 6.90 6.66 11.20
C HIS A 407 7.66 5.32 11.22
N ILE A 408 7.95 4.76 10.04
CA ILE A 408 8.76 3.56 9.90
C ILE A 408 10.22 3.97 9.82
N ARG A 409 11.05 3.56 10.80
CA ARG A 409 12.44 4.00 10.94
C ARG A 409 13.37 2.84 11.20
N TYR A 410 14.66 3.09 11.05
CA TYR A 410 15.66 2.09 11.41
C TYR A 410 16.89 2.72 12.10
N ARG A 411 17.65 1.88 12.81
CA ARG A 411 18.93 2.21 13.42
C ARG A 411 20.04 1.74 12.51
N PRO A 412 20.83 2.64 11.90
CA PRO A 412 22.01 2.26 11.11
C PRO A 412 23.03 1.49 11.96
N GLN A 413 23.79 0.61 11.33
CA GLN A 413 24.86 -0.12 11.99
C GLN A 413 25.97 0.86 12.42
N GLY A 414 26.46 0.76 13.66
CA GLY A 414 27.50 1.66 14.18
C GLY A 414 27.01 3.04 14.66
N SER A 415 25.69 3.28 14.75
CA SER A 415 25.14 4.57 15.17
C SER A 415 25.29 4.89 16.68
N SER A 416 25.86 4.00 17.47
CA SER A 416 26.20 4.25 18.88
C SER A 416 27.71 4.18 19.06
N HIS A 417 28.34 5.34 19.17
CA HIS A 417 29.72 5.39 19.70
C HIS A 417 29.70 5.11 21.21
N PRO A 418 30.71 4.39 21.75
CA PRO A 418 30.80 4.20 23.18
C PRO A 418 30.87 5.56 23.89
N GLY A 419 29.87 5.86 24.74
CA GLY A 419 29.79 7.13 25.49
C GLY A 419 28.81 8.18 24.91
N GLU A 420 28.28 8.00 23.71
CA GLU A 420 27.22 8.88 23.21
C GLU A 420 25.83 8.31 23.54
N PRO A 421 24.86 9.18 23.92
CA PRO A 421 23.49 8.73 24.13
C PRO A 421 22.91 8.20 22.81
N SER A 422 22.30 7.03 22.85
CA SER A 422 21.62 6.45 21.68
C SER A 422 20.71 7.49 21.03
N PRO A 423 20.74 7.63 19.68
CA PRO A 423 19.90 8.61 19.00
C PRO A 423 18.44 8.39 19.33
N THR A 424 17.74 9.48 19.67
CA THR A 424 16.30 9.41 19.93
C THR A 424 15.57 8.95 18.67
N PRO A 425 14.43 8.27 18.78
CA PRO A 425 13.66 7.82 17.63
C PRO A 425 13.39 8.93 16.60
N ALA A 426 13.26 10.18 17.05
CA ALA A 426 13.02 11.34 16.18
C ALA A 426 14.17 11.69 15.24
N ARG A 427 15.39 11.24 15.52
CA ARG A 427 16.61 11.50 14.73
C ARG A 427 17.03 10.33 13.83
N LEU A 428 16.36 9.20 13.94
CA LEU A 428 16.65 8.03 13.12
C LEU A 428 16.19 8.23 11.68
N PRO A 429 16.90 7.67 10.66
CA PRO A 429 16.48 7.71 9.28
C PRO A 429 15.16 6.95 9.08
N PHE A 430 14.43 7.35 8.05
CA PHE A 430 13.25 6.64 7.59
C PHE A 430 13.66 5.45 6.73
N ALA A 431 12.97 4.33 6.88
CA ALA A 431 13.16 3.19 6.01
C ALA A 431 12.53 3.45 4.63
N HIS A 432 12.94 2.71 3.61
CA HIS A 432 12.25 2.66 2.33
C HIS A 432 11.20 1.55 2.34
N THR A 433 10.11 1.75 1.62
CA THR A 433 9.06 0.74 1.43
C THR A 433 8.90 0.43 -0.05
N LEU A 434 8.64 -0.84 -0.35
CA LEU A 434 8.29 -1.29 -1.69
C LEU A 434 7.06 -2.18 -1.59
N ASN A 435 6.23 -2.14 -2.62
CA ASN A 435 5.08 -3.02 -2.76
C ASN A 435 5.02 -3.58 -4.17
N GLY A 436 4.47 -4.79 -4.30
CA GLY A 436 4.32 -5.43 -5.60
C GLY A 436 3.26 -6.49 -5.58
N THR A 437 2.47 -6.55 -6.64
CA THR A 437 1.46 -7.59 -6.84
C THR A 437 2.16 -8.88 -7.24
N ALA A 438 2.10 -9.91 -6.41
CA ALA A 438 2.52 -11.26 -6.82
C ALA A 438 1.48 -11.91 -7.75
N ALA A 439 0.18 -11.70 -7.49
CA ALA A 439 -0.90 -12.20 -8.32
C ALA A 439 -2.17 -11.34 -8.16
N ALA A 440 -2.63 -10.73 -9.25
CA ALA A 440 -3.99 -10.20 -9.38
C ALA A 440 -4.87 -11.32 -9.95
N ILE A 441 -5.54 -12.06 -9.06
CA ILE A 441 -6.12 -13.37 -9.40
C ILE A 441 -7.09 -13.33 -10.58
N PRO A 442 -8.10 -12.43 -10.66
CA PRO A 442 -9.02 -12.45 -11.78
C PRO A 442 -8.35 -12.19 -13.13
N ARG A 443 -7.36 -11.30 -13.17
CA ARG A 443 -6.63 -10.99 -14.42
C ARG A 443 -5.74 -12.16 -14.85
N LEU A 444 -5.14 -12.89 -13.90
CA LEU A 444 -4.42 -14.13 -14.20
C LEU A 444 -5.37 -15.22 -14.67
N ILE A 445 -6.57 -15.34 -14.10
CA ILE A 445 -7.61 -16.24 -14.60
C ILE A 445 -7.96 -15.89 -16.06
N VAL A 446 -8.19 -14.63 -16.37
CA VAL A 446 -8.44 -14.17 -17.77
C VAL A 446 -7.29 -14.62 -18.68
N ALA A 447 -6.05 -14.30 -18.32
CA ALA A 447 -4.89 -14.64 -19.13
C ALA A 447 -4.74 -16.15 -19.34
N LEU A 448 -4.94 -16.95 -18.28
CA LEU A 448 -4.84 -18.42 -18.35
C LEU A 448 -5.98 -19.03 -19.20
N LEU A 449 -7.21 -18.58 -19.03
CA LEU A 449 -8.34 -19.07 -19.81
C LEU A 449 -8.17 -18.74 -21.30
N GLU A 450 -7.81 -17.51 -21.63
CA GLU A 450 -7.69 -17.07 -23.01
C GLU A 450 -6.49 -17.73 -23.74
N ASN A 451 -5.34 -17.86 -23.07
CA ASN A 451 -4.18 -18.54 -23.66
C ASN A 451 -4.37 -20.07 -23.69
N GLY A 452 -4.99 -20.65 -22.66
CA GLY A 452 -5.17 -22.09 -22.49
C GLY A 452 -6.39 -22.69 -23.19
N ALA A 453 -7.30 -21.90 -23.79
CA ALA A 453 -8.49 -22.42 -24.47
C ALA A 453 -8.09 -23.41 -25.58
N ILE A 454 -8.74 -24.60 -25.57
CA ILE A 454 -8.56 -25.64 -26.58
C ILE A 454 -9.72 -25.50 -27.55
N LEU A 455 -9.39 -25.23 -28.82
CA LEU A 455 -10.34 -25.13 -29.92
C LEU A 455 -10.23 -26.38 -30.80
N ASP A 456 -11.36 -26.92 -31.25
CA ASP A 456 -11.41 -27.95 -32.29
C ASP A 456 -11.29 -27.34 -33.70
N ASP A 457 -11.33 -28.19 -34.72
CA ASP A 457 -11.23 -27.79 -36.13
C ASP A 457 -12.38 -26.88 -36.59
N ALA A 458 -13.52 -26.89 -35.88
CA ALA A 458 -14.65 -26.02 -36.12
C ALA A 458 -14.54 -24.69 -35.37
N GLY A 459 -13.50 -24.52 -34.53
CA GLY A 459 -13.27 -23.34 -33.69
C GLY A 459 -14.07 -23.36 -32.40
N GLU A 460 -14.69 -24.50 -32.06
CA GLU A 460 -15.43 -24.64 -30.79
C GLU A 460 -14.48 -24.94 -29.62
N ILE A 461 -14.76 -24.31 -28.47
CA ILE A 461 -13.99 -24.51 -27.25
C ILE A 461 -14.31 -25.89 -26.68
N THR A 462 -13.31 -26.77 -26.54
CA THR A 462 -13.49 -28.15 -26.06
C THR A 462 -12.89 -28.39 -24.67
N GLY A 463 -11.99 -27.51 -24.20
CA GLY A 463 -11.33 -27.62 -22.91
C GLY A 463 -10.41 -26.44 -22.62
N ILE A 464 -9.69 -26.54 -21.52
CA ILE A 464 -8.76 -25.50 -21.04
C ILE A 464 -7.44 -26.18 -20.67
N ARG A 465 -6.32 -25.71 -21.20
CA ARG A 465 -4.98 -26.09 -20.75
C ARG A 465 -4.59 -25.23 -19.56
N LEU A 466 -4.10 -25.86 -18.52
CA LEU A 466 -3.50 -25.18 -17.38
C LEU A 466 -2.06 -25.69 -17.15
N PRO A 467 -1.15 -24.81 -16.68
CA PRO A 467 0.23 -25.19 -16.42
C PRO A 467 0.34 -26.18 -15.27
N THR A 468 1.17 -27.21 -15.44
CA THR A 468 1.44 -28.24 -14.40
C THR A 468 1.97 -27.64 -13.11
N ALA A 469 2.54 -26.44 -13.12
CA ALA A 469 2.96 -25.71 -11.93
C ALA A 469 1.81 -25.45 -10.93
N LEU A 470 0.55 -25.42 -11.39
CA LEU A 470 -0.62 -25.27 -10.55
C LEU A 470 -1.13 -26.60 -9.96
N LYS A 471 -0.75 -27.73 -10.54
CA LYS A 471 -1.24 -29.06 -10.15
C LYS A 471 -1.04 -29.40 -8.67
N PRO A 472 0.10 -29.05 -8.02
CA PRO A 472 0.29 -29.29 -6.59
C PRO A 472 -0.67 -28.53 -5.67
N PHE A 473 -1.32 -27.48 -6.20
CA PHE A 473 -2.24 -26.59 -5.47
C PHE A 473 -3.71 -26.83 -5.86
N TRP A 474 -3.95 -27.76 -6.79
CA TRP A 474 -5.28 -28.08 -7.29
C TRP A 474 -5.98 -29.08 -6.38
N ILE A 475 -7.11 -28.68 -5.78
CA ILE A 475 -7.90 -29.53 -4.88
C ILE A 475 -9.09 -30.20 -5.56
N GLY A 476 -9.29 -29.96 -6.87
CA GLY A 476 -10.34 -30.59 -7.64
C GLY A 476 -10.04 -32.08 -7.91
N SER A 477 -11.12 -32.87 -8.07
CA SER A 477 -11.00 -34.29 -8.46
C SER A 477 -10.51 -34.42 -9.90
N SER A 478 -9.70 -35.44 -10.19
CA SER A 478 -9.31 -35.82 -11.55
C SER A 478 -10.40 -36.62 -12.30
N ASP A 479 -11.50 -36.97 -11.64
CA ASP A 479 -12.47 -37.99 -12.10
C ASP A 479 -13.79 -37.43 -12.65
N GLY A 480 -13.95 -36.08 -12.77
CA GLY A 480 -15.10 -35.41 -13.35
C GLY A 480 -15.04 -35.22 -14.87
N LYS A 481 -16.01 -34.52 -15.45
CA LYS A 481 -15.94 -33.99 -16.83
C LYS A 481 -14.69 -33.10 -16.94
N ASN A 482 -13.60 -33.71 -17.36
CA ASN A 482 -12.28 -33.11 -17.22
C ASN A 482 -12.09 -32.08 -18.34
N ILE A 483 -12.58 -30.86 -18.10
CA ILE A 483 -12.34 -29.74 -19.03
C ILE A 483 -10.89 -29.24 -18.94
N ILE A 484 -10.16 -29.61 -17.88
CA ILE A 484 -8.79 -29.19 -17.67
C ILE A 484 -7.80 -30.22 -18.20
N GLN A 485 -6.87 -29.76 -19.03
CA GLN A 485 -5.68 -30.51 -19.48
C GLN A 485 -4.44 -29.84 -18.89
N TRP A 486 -3.58 -30.64 -18.28
CA TRP A 486 -2.33 -30.14 -17.70
C TRP A 486 -1.22 -30.18 -18.73
N GLU A 487 -0.49 -29.08 -18.89
CA GLU A 487 0.61 -28.91 -19.85
C GLU A 487 1.82 -28.25 -19.16
N ASP A 488 3.03 -28.64 -19.54
CA ASP A 488 4.23 -27.98 -19.05
C ASP A 488 4.36 -26.57 -19.69
N ALA A 489 4.77 -25.59 -18.89
CA ALA A 489 4.84 -24.18 -19.26
C ALA A 489 6.02 -23.87 -20.19
#